data_3b26b3f223f7055acc97a1f577f1ef87
#
_entry.id   3b26b3f223f7055acc97a1f577f1ef87
#
_cell.length_a   1.000
_cell.length_b   1.000
_cell.length_c   1.000
_cell.angle_alpha   90.00
_cell.angle_beta   90.00
_cell.angle_gamma   90.00
#
_symmetry.space_group_name_H-M   'P 1'
#
loop_
_entity.id
_entity.type
_entity.pdbx_description
1 polymer ?
#
loop_
_entity_poly.entity_id
_entity_poly.type
_entity_poly.pdbx_seq_one_letter_code
_entity_poly.pdbx_strand_id
1 'polypeptide(L)'
;KKNNNRDWFEANREAFEIAKSEVAETVTHFIAGFSKKEPAIATLTAKDCVFRIYRDVRFSKNKSPYKTNLGAYISPGGKKSIQAGYYLHFEPGGSFIAGGMWMPAAEELRKIRQEIDYNGEELKKILSNKKFKDLFGGLDAEHRLKTTPRDYSMDHPDIDLLKHTS
;
A
#
# COMPACT_ATOMS: atom_id res chain seq x y z
N LYS A 1 1.31 12.49 18.04
CA LYS A 1 2.78 12.27 17.92
C LYS A 1 3.52 12.55 19.23
N LYS A 2 3.22 13.66 19.95
CA LYS A 2 3.95 14.08 21.17
C LYS A 2 3.70 13.14 22.37
N ASN A 3 2.50 12.60 22.53
CA ASN A 3 2.07 11.83 23.72
C ASN A 3 1.74 10.38 23.33
N ASN A 4 2.68 9.68 22.66
CA ASN A 4 2.46 8.31 22.19
C ASN A 4 2.74 7.30 23.33
N ASN A 5 1.83 7.26 24.32
CA ASN A 5 1.82 6.33 25.45
C ASN A 5 0.39 5.88 25.78
N ARG A 6 0.26 4.83 26.57
CA ARG A 6 -1.03 4.19 26.87
C ARG A 6 -1.96 5.08 27.68
N ASP A 7 -1.45 5.72 28.71
CA ASP A 7 -2.26 6.51 29.64
C ASP A 7 -2.90 7.70 28.93
N TRP A 8 -2.13 8.39 28.09
CA TRP A 8 -2.64 9.49 27.27
C TRP A 8 -3.67 9.00 26.25
N PHE A 9 -3.42 7.85 25.61
CA PHE A 9 -4.33 7.28 24.63
C PHE A 9 -5.66 6.91 25.27
N GLU A 10 -5.67 6.28 26.44
CA GLU A 10 -6.90 5.94 27.15
C GLU A 10 -7.68 7.19 27.56
N ALA A 11 -7.00 8.22 28.05
CA ALA A 11 -7.63 9.49 28.39
C ALA A 11 -8.23 10.23 27.16
N ASN A 12 -7.77 9.92 25.94
CA ASN A 12 -8.22 10.55 24.70
C ASN A 12 -8.86 9.52 23.73
N ARG A 13 -9.34 8.40 24.22
CA ARG A 13 -9.90 7.29 23.43
C ARG A 13 -11.08 7.73 22.57
N GLU A 14 -11.94 8.58 23.10
CA GLU A 14 -13.11 9.09 22.38
C GLU A 14 -12.72 9.79 21.07
N ALA A 15 -11.74 10.70 21.14
CA ALA A 15 -11.23 11.39 19.94
C ALA A 15 -10.65 10.40 18.89
N PHE A 16 -10.01 9.33 19.35
CA PHE A 16 -9.53 8.26 18.46
C PHE A 16 -10.69 7.50 17.80
N GLU A 17 -11.73 7.14 18.55
CA GLU A 17 -12.88 6.39 18.00
C GLU A 17 -13.66 7.25 16.98
N ILE A 18 -13.77 8.56 17.19
CA ILE A 18 -14.33 9.50 16.21
C ILE A 18 -13.50 9.47 14.91
N ALA A 19 -12.20 9.71 14.99
CA ALA A 19 -11.32 9.70 13.82
C ALA A 19 -11.33 8.35 13.10
N LYS A 20 -11.38 7.25 13.82
CA LYS A 20 -11.46 5.89 13.27
C LYS A 20 -12.80 5.66 12.54
N SER A 21 -13.89 6.20 13.05
CA SER A 21 -15.20 6.13 12.40
C SER A 21 -15.20 6.91 11.07
N GLU A 22 -14.66 8.11 11.05
CA GLU A 22 -14.52 8.93 9.84
C GLU A 22 -13.67 8.23 8.76
N VAL A 23 -12.56 7.60 9.17
CA VAL A 23 -11.73 6.78 8.27
C VAL A 23 -12.52 5.58 7.74
N ALA A 24 -13.28 4.89 8.59
CA ALA A 24 -14.09 3.74 8.17
C ALA A 24 -15.18 4.16 7.18
N GLU A 25 -15.81 5.30 7.37
CA GLU A 25 -16.78 5.88 6.43
C GLU A 25 -16.13 6.22 5.10
N THR A 26 -14.98 6.89 5.12
CA THR A 26 -14.20 7.20 3.91
C THR A 26 -13.82 5.94 3.13
N VAL A 27 -13.36 4.90 3.80
CA VAL A 27 -13.04 3.60 3.19
C VAL A 27 -14.28 2.96 2.57
N THR A 28 -15.44 3.04 3.23
CA THR A 28 -16.70 2.52 2.72
C THR A 28 -17.12 3.23 1.45
N HIS A 29 -17.02 4.55 1.42
CA HIS A 29 -17.32 5.36 0.21
C HIS A 29 -16.34 5.03 -0.93
N PHE A 30 -15.06 4.83 -0.62
CA PHE A 30 -14.05 4.43 -1.61
C PHE A 30 -14.41 3.06 -2.22
N ILE A 31 -14.73 2.05 -1.41
CA ILE A 31 -15.14 0.73 -1.88
C ILE A 31 -16.38 0.85 -2.77
N ALA A 32 -17.41 1.57 -2.34
CA ALA A 32 -18.64 1.74 -3.10
C ALA A 32 -18.41 2.43 -4.47
N GLY A 33 -17.49 3.41 -4.53
CA GLY A 33 -17.13 4.10 -5.78
C GLY A 33 -16.34 3.20 -6.74
N PHE A 34 -15.33 2.49 -6.22
CA PHE A 34 -14.41 1.67 -7.01
C PHE A 34 -14.99 0.31 -7.40
N SER A 35 -15.89 -0.27 -6.61
CA SER A 35 -16.53 -1.57 -6.90
C SER A 35 -17.26 -1.63 -8.24
N LYS A 36 -17.65 -0.46 -8.78
CA LYS A 36 -18.22 -0.36 -10.14
C LYS A 36 -17.23 -0.73 -11.23
N LYS A 37 -15.92 -0.50 -10.99
CA LYS A 37 -14.83 -0.81 -11.92
C LYS A 37 -14.12 -2.10 -11.55
N GLU A 38 -14.10 -2.44 -10.27
CA GLU A 38 -13.46 -3.62 -9.71
C GLU A 38 -14.44 -4.39 -8.81
N PRO A 39 -15.32 -5.22 -9.40
CA PRO A 39 -16.36 -5.93 -8.64
C PRO A 39 -15.81 -6.84 -7.54
N ALA A 40 -14.56 -7.29 -7.65
CA ALA A 40 -13.92 -8.18 -6.67
C ALA A 40 -13.77 -7.56 -5.26
N ILE A 41 -13.86 -6.23 -5.14
CA ILE A 41 -13.81 -5.54 -3.83
C ILE A 41 -15.21 -5.20 -3.29
N ALA A 42 -16.29 -5.44 -4.03
CA ALA A 42 -17.65 -4.97 -3.69
C ALA A 42 -18.18 -5.51 -2.36
N THR A 43 -17.70 -6.68 -1.93
CA THR A 43 -18.14 -7.35 -0.69
C THR A 43 -17.33 -6.96 0.53
N LEU A 44 -16.29 -6.15 0.35
CA LEU A 44 -15.43 -5.72 1.46
C LEU A 44 -16.15 -4.70 2.35
N THR A 45 -15.84 -4.77 3.63
CA THR A 45 -16.21 -3.76 4.62
C THR A 45 -14.98 -2.97 5.06
N ALA A 46 -15.17 -1.79 5.66
CA ALA A 46 -14.06 -1.03 6.22
C ALA A 46 -13.24 -1.84 7.25
N LYS A 47 -13.87 -2.74 8.01
CA LYS A 47 -13.21 -3.63 8.97
C LYS A 47 -12.21 -4.58 8.31
N ASP A 48 -12.50 -5.02 7.08
CA ASP A 48 -11.62 -5.90 6.33
C ASP A 48 -10.38 -5.16 5.81
N CYS A 49 -10.47 -3.85 5.66
CA CYS A 49 -9.47 -3.01 5.02
C CYS A 49 -8.61 -2.19 6.01
N VAL A 50 -9.21 -1.64 7.08
CA VAL A 50 -8.53 -0.74 8.01
C VAL A 50 -7.57 -1.49 8.92
N PHE A 51 -6.35 -0.99 9.03
CA PHE A 51 -5.33 -1.52 9.93
C PHE A 51 -5.56 -1.07 11.36
N ARG A 52 -5.12 -1.91 12.32
CA ARG A 52 -5.09 -1.54 13.75
C ARG A 52 -4.11 -0.40 14.00
N ILE A 53 -4.40 0.43 14.99
CA ILE A 53 -3.53 1.53 15.41
C ILE A 53 -2.26 1.05 16.14
N TYR A 54 -2.28 -0.12 16.73
CA TYR A 54 -1.15 -0.68 17.49
C TYR A 54 0.03 -1.02 16.60
N ARG A 55 1.23 -0.66 17.05
CA ARG A 55 2.49 -1.05 16.40
C ARG A 55 2.94 -2.43 16.89
N ASP A 56 3.61 -3.16 16.02
CA ASP A 56 4.45 -4.27 16.43
C ASP A 56 5.84 -3.73 16.78
N VAL A 57 6.14 -3.69 18.07
CA VAL A 57 7.38 -3.08 18.58
C VAL A 57 8.43 -4.11 19.01
N ARG A 58 8.21 -5.41 18.74
CA ARG A 58 9.10 -6.49 19.18
C ARG A 58 10.53 -6.27 18.70
N PHE A 59 10.72 -5.95 17.45
CA PHE A 59 12.02 -5.74 16.82
C PHE A 59 12.36 -4.25 16.56
N SER A 60 11.52 -3.32 17.00
CA SER A 60 11.72 -1.89 16.79
C SER A 60 12.54 -1.26 17.93
N LYS A 61 13.50 -0.41 17.60
CA LYS A 61 14.19 0.46 18.57
C LYS A 61 13.21 1.46 19.21
N ASN A 62 12.28 1.99 18.43
CA ASN A 62 11.23 2.87 18.94
C ASN A 62 10.09 2.03 19.54
N LYS A 63 9.89 2.12 20.84
CA LYS A 63 8.88 1.38 21.60
C LYS A 63 7.53 2.09 21.75
N SER A 64 7.30 3.21 21.05
CA SER A 64 5.99 3.88 21.01
C SER A 64 4.89 2.90 20.59
N PRO A 65 3.81 2.74 21.37
CA PRO A 65 2.84 1.66 21.18
C PRO A 65 1.89 1.86 20.00
N TYR A 66 1.72 3.09 19.54
CA TYR A 66 0.73 3.44 18.51
C TYR A 66 1.40 3.97 17.24
N LYS A 67 0.74 3.75 16.10
CA LYS A 67 1.07 4.42 14.83
C LYS A 67 0.68 5.89 14.92
N THR A 68 1.29 6.72 14.08
CA THR A 68 0.96 8.16 13.95
C THR A 68 -0.05 8.42 12.84
N ASN A 69 -0.49 7.36 12.17
CA ASN A 69 -1.42 7.37 11.04
C ASN A 69 -2.48 6.29 11.19
N LEU A 70 -3.61 6.47 10.53
CA LEU A 70 -4.55 5.43 10.20
C LEU A 70 -4.34 5.02 8.74
N GLY A 71 -4.44 3.76 8.43
CA GLY A 71 -4.26 3.25 7.07
C GLY A 71 -5.29 2.18 6.74
N ALA A 72 -5.62 2.08 5.45
CA ALA A 72 -6.46 1.02 4.93
C ALA A 72 -5.85 0.44 3.65
N TYR A 73 -5.96 -0.87 3.46
CA TYR A 73 -5.59 -1.55 2.24
C TYR A 73 -6.81 -2.26 1.66
N ILE A 74 -7.18 -1.88 0.45
CA ILE A 74 -8.37 -2.34 -0.26
C ILE A 74 -7.90 -3.18 -1.44
N SER A 75 -8.09 -4.49 -1.32
CA SER A 75 -7.73 -5.50 -2.32
C SER A 75 -8.67 -6.69 -2.15
N PRO A 76 -8.94 -7.49 -3.18
CA PRO A 76 -9.71 -8.72 -3.02
C PRO A 76 -9.16 -9.58 -1.87
N GLY A 77 -10.01 -9.89 -0.88
CA GLY A 77 -9.57 -10.54 0.38
C GLY A 77 -9.15 -9.58 1.51
N GLY A 78 -9.22 -8.26 1.28
CA GLY A 78 -8.97 -7.22 2.29
C GLY A 78 -7.49 -7.01 2.62
N LYS A 79 -7.20 -6.43 3.80
CA LYS A 79 -5.85 -6.02 4.23
C LYS A 79 -4.82 -7.13 4.41
N LYS A 80 -5.22 -8.40 4.31
CA LYS A 80 -4.32 -9.57 4.36
C LYS A 80 -4.03 -10.14 2.96
N SER A 81 -4.63 -9.56 1.92
CA SER A 81 -4.43 -9.99 0.55
C SER A 81 -2.96 -9.88 0.14
N ILE A 82 -2.54 -10.82 -0.70
CA ILE A 82 -1.25 -10.80 -1.40
C ILE A 82 -1.35 -10.21 -2.81
N GLN A 83 -2.54 -9.76 -3.21
CA GLN A 83 -2.77 -9.14 -4.52
C GLN A 83 -2.51 -7.64 -4.46
N ALA A 84 -2.31 -7.02 -5.62
CA ALA A 84 -2.26 -5.58 -5.74
C ALA A 84 -3.57 -4.94 -5.24
N GLY A 85 -3.50 -3.74 -4.71
CA GLY A 85 -4.65 -3.03 -4.18
C GLY A 85 -4.40 -1.54 -4.02
N TYR A 86 -5.33 -0.88 -3.36
CA TYR A 86 -5.28 0.55 -3.06
C TYR A 86 -4.95 0.75 -1.59
N TYR A 87 -3.97 1.60 -1.30
CA TYR A 87 -3.60 1.99 0.06
C TYR A 87 -4.02 3.42 0.33
N LEU A 88 -4.78 3.62 1.38
CA LEU A 88 -5.17 4.94 1.88
C LEU A 88 -4.40 5.23 3.16
N HIS A 89 -3.67 6.33 3.18
CA HIS A 89 -2.90 6.81 4.33
C HIS A 89 -3.51 8.09 4.88
N PHE A 90 -3.90 8.08 6.14
CA PHE A 90 -4.48 9.21 6.83
C PHE A 90 -3.52 9.69 7.91
N GLU A 91 -2.82 10.77 7.67
CA GLU A 91 -1.91 11.41 8.61
C GLU A 91 -2.00 12.94 8.46
N PRO A 92 -2.13 13.69 9.56
CA PRO A 92 -2.14 15.15 9.48
C PRO A 92 -0.89 15.69 8.78
N GLY A 93 -1.10 16.40 7.66
CA GLY A 93 -0.04 16.96 6.82
C GLY A 93 0.71 15.96 5.94
N GLY A 94 0.29 14.69 5.89
CA GLY A 94 0.98 13.64 5.14
C GLY A 94 0.06 12.55 4.58
N SER A 95 -1.23 12.84 4.38
CA SER A 95 -2.16 11.88 3.78
C SER A 95 -1.87 11.66 2.29
N PHE A 96 -2.00 10.41 1.83
CA PHE A 96 -1.81 10.05 0.42
C PHE A 96 -2.60 8.79 0.03
N ILE A 97 -2.70 8.56 -1.26
CA ILE A 97 -3.25 7.34 -1.86
C ILE A 97 -2.14 6.70 -2.71
N ALA A 98 -2.00 5.39 -2.60
CA ALA A 98 -1.09 4.61 -3.43
C ALA A 98 -1.83 3.40 -4.04
N GLY A 99 -1.30 2.87 -5.14
CA GLY A 99 -1.79 1.63 -5.76
C GLY A 99 -0.62 0.71 -6.06
N GLY A 100 -0.82 -0.60 -5.85
CA GLY A 100 0.20 -1.61 -6.13
C GLY A 100 0.32 -2.69 -5.05
N MET A 101 1.47 -3.33 -5.02
CA MET A 101 1.84 -4.32 -4.00
C MET A 101 3.01 -3.79 -3.17
N TRP A 102 2.78 -3.60 -1.89
CA TRP A 102 3.83 -3.14 -0.97
C TRP A 102 4.67 -4.31 -0.48
N MET A 103 5.96 -4.33 -0.84
CA MET A 103 6.94 -5.32 -0.40
C MET A 103 6.42 -6.77 -0.48
N PRO A 104 6.03 -7.25 -1.67
CA PRO A 104 5.52 -8.61 -1.85
C PRO A 104 6.54 -9.64 -1.38
N ALA A 105 6.08 -10.81 -0.96
CA ALA A 105 6.94 -11.93 -0.64
C ALA A 105 7.79 -12.34 -1.86
N ALA A 106 8.94 -12.96 -1.62
CA ALA A 106 9.90 -13.30 -2.70
C ALA A 106 9.26 -14.12 -3.84
N GLU A 107 8.34 -15.02 -3.51
CA GLU A 107 7.62 -15.82 -4.50
C GLU A 107 6.72 -14.95 -5.39
N GLU A 108 5.95 -14.04 -4.79
CA GLU A 108 5.09 -13.14 -5.55
C GLU A 108 5.91 -12.14 -6.39
N LEU A 109 6.99 -11.61 -5.83
CA LEU A 109 7.92 -10.75 -6.57
C LEU A 109 8.53 -11.47 -7.78
N ARG A 110 8.83 -12.76 -7.64
CA ARG A 110 9.31 -13.59 -8.76
C ARG A 110 8.27 -13.71 -9.88
N LYS A 111 7.00 -13.92 -9.53
CA LYS A 111 5.90 -13.97 -10.52
C LYS A 111 5.73 -12.63 -11.23
N ILE A 112 5.80 -11.51 -10.50
CA ILE A 112 5.73 -10.16 -11.07
C ILE A 112 6.87 -9.94 -12.06
N ARG A 113 8.10 -10.31 -11.71
CA ARG A 113 9.25 -10.18 -12.60
C ARG A 113 9.10 -11.05 -13.84
N GLN A 114 8.59 -12.25 -13.69
CA GLN A 114 8.33 -13.17 -14.81
C GLN A 114 7.27 -12.59 -15.76
N GLU A 115 6.23 -11.94 -15.24
CA GLU A 115 5.22 -11.24 -16.04
C GLU A 115 5.83 -10.03 -16.78
N ILE A 116 6.69 -9.25 -16.11
CA ILE A 116 7.40 -8.13 -16.75
C ILE A 116 8.32 -8.63 -17.88
N ASP A 117 9.02 -9.75 -17.67
CA ASP A 117 9.90 -10.37 -18.65
C ASP A 117 9.13 -10.81 -19.91
N TYR A 118 7.96 -11.44 -19.73
CA TYR A 118 7.16 -11.94 -20.85
C TYR A 118 6.25 -10.90 -21.49
N ASN A 119 5.67 -9.99 -20.72
CA ASN A 119 4.62 -9.07 -21.12
C ASN A 119 4.89 -7.61 -20.73
N GLY A 120 6.16 -7.22 -20.57
CA GLY A 120 6.57 -5.88 -20.08
C GLY A 120 6.03 -4.70 -20.88
N GLU A 121 5.68 -4.91 -22.15
CA GLU A 121 5.11 -3.87 -23.02
C GLU A 121 3.79 -3.30 -22.49
N GLU A 122 2.96 -4.13 -21.86
CA GLU A 122 1.69 -3.69 -21.27
C GLU A 122 1.93 -2.74 -20.10
N LEU A 123 2.85 -3.08 -19.20
CA LEU A 123 3.27 -2.23 -18.10
C LEU A 123 3.89 -0.93 -18.61
N LYS A 124 4.81 -0.99 -19.59
CA LYS A 124 5.42 0.19 -20.21
C LYS A 124 4.38 1.13 -20.82
N LYS A 125 3.34 0.59 -21.46
CA LYS A 125 2.23 1.36 -22.00
C LYS A 125 1.46 2.10 -20.90
N ILE A 126 1.20 1.46 -19.76
CA ILE A 126 0.57 2.09 -18.60
C ILE A 126 1.46 3.20 -18.04
N LEU A 127 2.73 2.92 -17.80
CA LEU A 127 3.71 3.88 -17.26
C LEU A 127 3.98 5.07 -18.17
N SER A 128 3.86 4.88 -19.49
CA SER A 128 4.01 5.97 -20.48
C SER A 128 2.76 6.83 -20.62
N ASN A 129 1.61 6.40 -20.10
CA ASN A 129 0.36 7.13 -20.18
C ASN A 129 0.46 8.49 -19.49
N LYS A 130 0.02 9.56 -20.17
CA LYS A 130 0.10 10.93 -19.65
C LYS A 130 -0.63 11.08 -18.31
N LYS A 131 -1.83 10.52 -18.17
CA LYS A 131 -2.60 10.62 -16.90
C LYS A 131 -1.88 9.92 -15.75
N PHE A 132 -1.25 8.79 -16.02
CA PHE A 132 -0.46 8.08 -15.00
C PHE A 132 0.73 8.93 -14.56
N LYS A 133 1.49 9.47 -15.51
CA LYS A 133 2.64 10.35 -15.23
C LYS A 133 2.26 11.61 -14.47
N ASP A 134 1.16 12.25 -14.86
CA ASP A 134 0.67 13.48 -14.21
C ASP A 134 0.25 13.21 -12.75
N LEU A 135 -0.28 12.01 -12.43
CA LEU A 135 -0.75 11.66 -11.09
C LEU A 135 0.34 11.07 -10.19
N PHE A 136 1.17 10.18 -10.72
CA PHE A 136 2.10 9.37 -9.93
C PHE A 136 3.57 9.69 -10.20
N GLY A 137 3.88 10.37 -11.30
CA GLY A 137 5.25 10.59 -11.75
C GLY A 137 5.93 9.34 -12.32
N GLY A 138 5.73 8.20 -11.69
CA GLY A 138 6.31 6.90 -12.04
C GLY A 138 6.08 5.87 -10.96
N LEU A 139 6.83 4.77 -11.02
CA LEU A 139 6.90 3.77 -9.95
C LEU A 139 7.73 4.30 -8.78
N ASP A 140 7.52 3.73 -7.58
CA ASP A 140 8.30 4.05 -6.39
C ASP A 140 9.81 3.83 -6.65
N ALA A 141 10.60 4.89 -6.48
CA ALA A 141 12.04 4.85 -6.70
C ALA A 141 12.83 4.40 -5.45
N GLU A 142 12.24 4.44 -4.25
CA GLU A 142 12.93 4.10 -3.01
C GLU A 142 13.15 2.59 -2.87
N HIS A 143 12.20 1.80 -3.37
CA HIS A 143 12.21 0.33 -3.25
C HIS A 143 12.71 -0.34 -4.53
N ARG A 144 14.00 -0.10 -4.84
CA ARG A 144 14.71 -0.69 -5.99
C ARG A 144 15.99 -1.39 -5.55
N LEU A 145 16.29 -2.52 -6.19
CA LEU A 145 17.59 -3.17 -6.05
C LEU A 145 18.69 -2.31 -6.69
N LYS A 146 19.82 -2.22 -6.03
CA LYS A 146 21.05 -1.61 -6.60
C LYS A 146 21.73 -2.53 -7.62
N THR A 147 21.57 -3.83 -7.43
CA THR A 147 22.13 -4.89 -8.28
C THR A 147 21.04 -5.50 -9.16
N THR A 148 21.48 -6.29 -10.14
CA THR A 148 20.56 -7.06 -10.98
C THR A 148 19.84 -8.12 -10.14
N PRO A 149 18.51 -8.28 -10.32
CA PRO A 149 17.79 -9.38 -9.68
C PRO A 149 18.35 -10.73 -10.11
N ARG A 150 18.26 -11.74 -9.23
CA ARG A 150 18.62 -13.10 -9.55
C ARG A 150 17.87 -13.58 -10.79
N ASP A 151 18.52 -14.37 -11.62
CA ASP A 151 17.99 -14.98 -12.85
C ASP A 151 17.79 -14.01 -14.04
N TYR A 152 18.23 -12.74 -13.93
CA TYR A 152 18.17 -11.75 -15.01
C TYR A 152 19.56 -11.19 -15.35
N SER A 153 19.77 -10.85 -16.63
CA SER A 153 20.98 -10.17 -17.10
C SER A 153 20.90 -8.66 -16.94
N MET A 154 22.05 -8.01 -16.80
CA MET A 154 22.17 -6.55 -16.83
C MET A 154 21.71 -5.96 -18.18
N ASP A 155 21.87 -6.72 -19.25
CA ASP A 155 21.50 -6.32 -20.61
C ASP A 155 20.00 -6.55 -20.93
N HIS A 156 19.22 -7.01 -19.95
CA HIS A 156 17.78 -7.22 -20.15
C HIS A 156 17.07 -5.91 -20.47
N PRO A 157 16.23 -5.84 -21.55
CA PRO A 157 15.61 -4.61 -22.00
C PRO A 157 14.76 -3.92 -20.94
N ASP A 158 14.19 -4.69 -20.01
CA ASP A 158 13.33 -4.21 -18.93
C ASP A 158 14.01 -4.26 -17.55
N ILE A 159 15.34 -4.27 -17.50
CA ILE A 159 16.09 -4.42 -16.25
C ILE A 159 15.71 -3.38 -15.19
N ASP A 160 15.39 -2.17 -15.61
CA ASP A 160 14.98 -1.10 -14.70
C ASP A 160 13.64 -1.38 -14.01
N LEU A 161 12.69 -2.00 -14.71
CA LEU A 161 11.42 -2.45 -14.14
C LEU A 161 11.63 -3.65 -13.22
N LEU A 162 12.46 -4.60 -13.62
CA LEU A 162 12.76 -5.81 -12.86
C LEU A 162 13.47 -5.53 -11.52
N LYS A 163 14.14 -4.39 -11.38
CA LYS A 163 14.79 -3.96 -10.13
C LYS A 163 13.82 -3.51 -9.04
N HIS A 164 12.57 -3.18 -9.36
CA HIS A 164 11.59 -2.78 -8.35
C HIS A 164 11.27 -3.95 -7.41
N THR A 165 11.04 -3.62 -6.14
CA THR A 165 10.70 -4.58 -5.07
C THR A 165 9.37 -4.26 -4.39
N SER A 166 8.74 -3.17 -4.82
CA SER A 166 7.44 -2.70 -4.37
C SER A 166 6.74 -1.96 -5.48
#